data_9aebb5d977f179e8391a05f3a630af09
#
_entry.id   9aebb5d977f179e8391a05f3a630af09
#
_cell.length_a   1.000
_cell.length_b   1.000
_cell.length_c   1.000
_cell.angle_alpha   90.00
_cell.angle_beta   90.00
_cell.angle_gamma   90.00
#
_symmetry.space_group_name_H-M   'P 1'
#
loop_
_entity.id
_entity.type
_entity.pdbx_description
1 polymer ?
#
loop_
_entity_poly.entity_id
_entity_poly.type
_entity_poly.pdbx_seq_one_letter_code
_entity_poly.pdbx_strand_id
1 'polypeptide(L)'
;MPFPVPGVAENTERQLRDIANALPGETIDTSADSDYRIRANAVSGVADGLYMHQGWILRQVFPDTADPEYLELHCRTRNVFRKKATASSGPVVITGAPGKTLPAGAEIRGEGVSVATTADCTIGDEGSAEVTVKSTATGAQTNASTTQTATL
;
A
#
# COMPACT_ATOMS: atom_id res chain seq x y z
N MET A 1 29.51 8.60 -10.47
CA MET A 1 29.38 7.15 -10.81
C MET A 1 28.59 6.50 -9.71
N PRO A 2 27.60 5.65 -10.00
CA PRO A 2 26.97 4.86 -8.95
C PRO A 2 28.02 3.93 -8.33
N PHE A 3 27.94 3.75 -7.02
CA PHE A 3 28.81 2.80 -6.31
C PHE A 3 28.49 1.38 -6.79
N PRO A 4 29.48 0.64 -7.33
CA PRO A 4 29.25 -0.74 -7.74
C PRO A 4 29.00 -1.60 -6.50
N VAL A 5 27.81 -2.19 -6.41
CA VAL A 5 27.49 -3.13 -5.33
C VAL A 5 28.01 -4.52 -5.74
N PRO A 6 28.99 -5.09 -5.03
CA PRO A 6 29.48 -6.42 -5.35
C PRO A 6 28.43 -7.47 -4.98
N GLY A 7 28.19 -8.44 -5.87
CA GLY A 7 27.29 -9.54 -5.62
C GLY A 7 27.86 -10.57 -4.62
N VAL A 8 26.99 -11.49 -4.17
CA VAL A 8 27.38 -12.56 -3.22
C VAL A 8 28.58 -13.36 -3.72
N ALA A 9 28.57 -13.77 -5.00
CA ALA A 9 29.67 -14.55 -5.59
C ALA A 9 31.00 -13.78 -5.57
N GLU A 10 30.99 -12.50 -5.96
CA GLU A 10 32.19 -11.66 -5.97
C GLU A 10 32.77 -11.46 -4.54
N ASN A 11 31.85 -11.19 -3.58
CA ASN A 11 32.25 -11.07 -2.17
C ASN A 11 32.84 -12.38 -1.62
N THR A 12 32.25 -13.52 -1.99
CA THR A 12 32.74 -14.84 -1.58
C THR A 12 34.17 -15.08 -2.10
N GLU A 13 34.41 -14.87 -3.39
CA GLU A 13 35.72 -15.05 -3.99
C GLU A 13 36.75 -14.06 -3.42
N ARG A 14 36.35 -12.86 -3.07
CA ARG A 14 37.21 -11.89 -2.39
C ARG A 14 37.61 -12.40 -1.00
N GLN A 15 36.63 -12.87 -0.21
CA GLN A 15 36.90 -13.40 1.13
C GLN A 15 37.83 -14.64 1.08
N LEU A 16 37.60 -15.56 0.13
CA LEU A 16 38.48 -16.73 -0.02
C LEU A 16 39.92 -16.33 -0.34
N ARG A 17 40.13 -15.32 -1.20
CA ARG A 17 41.48 -14.77 -1.46
C ARG A 17 42.09 -14.14 -0.21
N ASP A 18 41.30 -13.40 0.55
CA ASP A 18 41.78 -12.74 1.76
C ASP A 18 42.18 -13.77 2.82
N ILE A 19 41.43 -14.88 2.96
CA ILE A 19 41.77 -16.02 3.83
C ILE A 19 43.04 -16.69 3.36
N ALA A 20 43.19 -16.97 2.06
CA ALA A 20 44.39 -17.57 1.48
C ALA A 20 45.65 -16.71 1.73
N ASN A 21 45.51 -15.40 1.59
CA ASN A 21 46.59 -14.46 1.86
C ASN A 21 46.96 -14.36 3.36
N ALA A 22 45.98 -14.59 4.24
CA ALA A 22 46.19 -14.56 5.69
C ALA A 22 46.88 -15.84 6.23
N LEU A 23 46.86 -16.93 5.46
CA LEU A 23 47.43 -18.23 5.83
C LEU A 23 48.55 -18.66 4.85
N PRO A 24 49.68 -17.93 4.79
CA PRO A 24 50.74 -18.23 3.87
C PRO A 24 51.38 -19.59 4.20
N GLY A 25 51.47 -20.46 3.18
CA GLY A 25 52.04 -21.80 3.31
C GLY A 25 51.00 -22.92 3.52
N GLU A 26 49.75 -22.62 3.68
CA GLU A 26 48.65 -23.60 3.69
C GLU A 26 47.92 -23.63 2.36
N THR A 27 47.55 -24.82 1.90
CA THR A 27 46.64 -24.98 0.75
C THR A 27 45.23 -24.94 1.28
N ILE A 28 44.51 -23.86 0.96
CA ILE A 28 43.12 -23.71 1.37
C ILE A 28 42.21 -24.42 0.39
N ASP A 29 41.35 -25.30 0.91
CA ASP A 29 40.30 -25.92 0.13
C ASP A 29 39.18 -24.88 -0.17
N THR A 30 38.99 -24.58 -1.47
CA THR A 30 37.97 -23.67 -1.97
C THR A 30 36.86 -24.39 -2.70
N SER A 31 36.73 -25.73 -2.56
CA SER A 31 35.62 -26.51 -3.12
C SER A 31 34.25 -26.03 -2.58
N ALA A 32 33.20 -26.40 -3.26
CA ALA A 32 31.83 -25.94 -2.94
C ALA A 32 31.38 -26.36 -1.53
N ASP A 33 31.89 -27.47 -1.03
CA ASP A 33 31.57 -28.10 0.25
C ASP A 33 32.61 -27.78 1.35
N SER A 34 33.63 -26.98 1.04
CA SER A 34 34.63 -26.59 2.05
C SER A 34 34.06 -25.65 3.11
N ASP A 35 34.52 -25.82 4.35
CA ASP A 35 34.11 -24.97 5.48
C ASP A 35 34.41 -23.48 5.21
N TYR A 36 35.51 -23.16 4.57
CA TYR A 36 35.87 -21.80 4.20
C TYR A 36 34.88 -21.19 3.22
N ARG A 37 34.47 -21.93 2.18
CA ARG A 37 33.51 -21.45 1.19
C ARG A 37 32.13 -21.28 1.79
N ILE A 38 31.67 -22.22 2.61
CA ILE A 38 30.36 -22.15 3.29
C ILE A 38 30.29 -20.89 4.18
N ARG A 39 31.35 -20.63 4.96
CA ARG A 39 31.40 -19.43 5.82
C ARG A 39 31.49 -18.15 5.01
N ALA A 40 32.32 -18.11 3.96
CA ALA A 40 32.41 -16.95 3.07
C ALA A 40 31.08 -16.65 2.38
N ASN A 41 30.37 -17.66 1.92
CA ASN A 41 29.01 -17.49 1.35
C ASN A 41 28.02 -16.93 2.38
N ALA A 42 28.02 -17.46 3.61
CA ALA A 42 27.13 -16.97 4.66
C ALA A 42 27.37 -15.49 4.99
N VAL A 43 28.62 -15.07 5.13
CA VAL A 43 28.99 -13.68 5.39
C VAL A 43 28.66 -12.79 4.18
N SER A 44 28.92 -13.27 2.95
CA SER A 44 28.58 -12.56 1.72
C SER A 44 27.09 -12.35 1.57
N GLY A 45 26.25 -13.33 1.97
CA GLY A 45 24.80 -13.20 1.97
C GLY A 45 24.31 -12.12 2.95
N VAL A 46 24.90 -12.03 4.13
CA VAL A 46 24.59 -10.95 5.09
C VAL A 46 24.99 -9.59 4.52
N ALA A 47 26.18 -9.48 3.90
CA ALA A 47 26.65 -8.25 3.28
C ALA A 47 25.72 -7.80 2.13
N ASP A 48 25.28 -8.73 1.30
CA ASP A 48 24.32 -8.44 0.22
C ASP A 48 23.00 -7.89 0.77
N GLY A 49 22.46 -8.49 1.82
CA GLY A 49 21.28 -7.97 2.51
C GLY A 49 21.47 -6.55 3.04
N LEU A 50 22.65 -6.20 3.55
CA LEU A 50 22.97 -4.85 3.98
C LEU A 50 23.04 -3.87 2.80
N TYR A 51 23.62 -4.25 1.67
CA TYR A 51 23.64 -3.41 0.47
C TYR A 51 22.23 -3.16 -0.08
N MET A 52 21.39 -4.19 -0.10
CA MET A 52 19.97 -4.05 -0.50
C MET A 52 19.24 -3.08 0.42
N HIS A 53 19.45 -3.20 1.74
CA HIS A 53 18.86 -2.31 2.72
C HIS A 53 19.34 -0.85 2.56
N GLN A 54 20.65 -0.65 2.32
CA GLN A 54 21.18 0.69 2.02
C GLN A 54 20.55 1.30 0.76
N GLY A 55 20.37 0.50 -0.29
CA GLY A 55 19.69 0.92 -1.51
C GLY A 55 18.23 1.31 -1.25
N TRP A 56 17.54 0.57 -0.37
CA TRP A 56 16.19 0.92 0.05
C TRP A 56 16.18 2.24 0.85
N ILE A 57 17.09 2.42 1.82
CA ILE A 57 17.22 3.68 2.58
C ILE A 57 17.45 4.86 1.63
N LEU A 58 18.33 4.72 0.65
CA LEU A 58 18.62 5.79 -0.31
C LEU A 58 17.35 6.23 -1.06
N ARG A 59 16.48 5.30 -1.44
CA ARG A 59 15.19 5.63 -2.05
C ARG A 59 14.27 6.43 -1.13
N GLN A 60 14.35 6.19 0.20
CA GLN A 60 13.53 6.92 1.17
C GLN A 60 14.02 8.36 1.43
N VAL A 61 15.28 8.68 1.09
CA VAL A 61 15.86 10.01 1.28
C VAL A 61 15.23 11.06 0.35
N PHE A 62 14.84 10.64 -0.86
CA PHE A 62 14.28 11.55 -1.85
C PHE A 62 12.77 11.39 -1.94
N PRO A 63 12.00 12.51 -1.87
CA PRO A 63 10.54 12.48 -1.87
C PRO A 63 9.91 11.85 -3.13
N ASP A 64 10.59 11.90 -4.28
CA ASP A 64 10.13 11.36 -5.57
C ASP A 64 10.24 9.84 -5.65
N THR A 65 11.10 9.23 -4.84
CA THR A 65 11.32 7.79 -4.81
C THR A 65 10.89 7.13 -3.50
N ALA A 66 10.50 7.94 -2.51
CA ALA A 66 10.12 7.47 -1.18
C ALA A 66 8.79 6.70 -1.19
N ASP A 67 8.72 5.64 -0.39
CA ASP A 67 7.49 4.93 -0.12
C ASP A 67 6.46 5.87 0.56
N PRO A 68 5.14 5.62 0.44
CA PRO A 68 4.10 6.54 0.90
C PRO A 68 4.26 7.01 2.36
N GLU A 69 4.71 6.13 3.25
CA GLU A 69 4.91 6.46 4.66
C GLU A 69 6.04 7.47 4.88
N TYR A 70 7.16 7.28 4.16
CA TYR A 70 8.30 8.20 4.21
C TYR A 70 8.02 9.50 3.46
N LEU A 71 7.26 9.42 2.37
CA LEU A 71 6.78 10.62 1.67
C LEU A 71 5.92 11.49 2.59
N GLU A 72 5.04 10.89 3.40
CA GLU A 72 4.25 11.62 4.39
C GLU A 72 5.15 12.30 5.45
N LEU A 73 6.27 11.66 5.85
CA LEU A 73 7.25 12.28 6.73
C LEU A 73 7.92 13.50 6.08
N HIS A 74 8.35 13.38 4.81
CA HIS A 74 8.92 14.51 4.05
C HIS A 74 7.91 15.65 3.91
N CYS A 75 6.65 15.34 3.62
CA CYS A 75 5.59 16.34 3.51
C CYS A 75 5.34 17.05 4.84
N ARG A 76 5.36 16.32 5.95
CA ARG A 76 5.15 16.86 7.30
C ARG A 76 6.21 17.91 7.66
N THR A 77 7.47 17.73 7.27
CA THR A 77 8.54 18.73 7.51
C THR A 77 8.28 20.06 6.79
N ARG A 78 7.42 20.03 5.76
CA ARG A 78 7.00 21.21 4.97
C ARG A 78 5.58 21.67 5.32
N ASN A 79 5.02 21.15 6.41
CA ASN A 79 3.67 21.44 6.87
C ASN A 79 2.57 21.06 5.84
N VAL A 80 2.82 20.06 5.01
CA VAL A 80 1.87 19.49 4.05
C VAL A 80 1.37 18.16 4.60
N PHE A 81 0.06 18.02 4.76
CA PHE A 81 -0.56 16.82 5.29
C PHE A 81 -1.45 16.15 4.25
N ARG A 82 -1.51 14.83 4.30
CA ARG A 82 -2.45 14.06 3.48
C ARG A 82 -3.88 14.46 3.82
N LYS A 83 -4.68 14.73 2.79
CA LYS A 83 -6.12 14.97 2.96
C LYS A 83 -6.78 13.74 3.55
N LYS A 84 -7.66 13.95 4.53
CA LYS A 84 -8.47 12.87 5.09
C LYS A 84 -9.46 12.37 4.03
N ALA A 85 -9.76 11.08 4.08
CA ALA A 85 -10.79 10.50 3.24
C ALA A 85 -12.15 11.13 3.56
N THR A 86 -12.93 11.45 2.53
CA THR A 86 -14.28 11.97 2.63
C THR A 86 -15.31 10.90 2.28
N ALA A 87 -16.53 11.06 2.78
CA ALA A 87 -17.64 10.21 2.41
C ALA A 87 -18.13 10.59 1.00
N SER A 88 -18.47 9.60 0.19
CA SER A 88 -19.12 9.82 -1.11
C SER A 88 -20.57 10.29 -0.92
N SER A 89 -21.09 11.09 -1.86
CA SER A 89 -22.48 11.50 -1.88
C SER A 89 -22.97 11.54 -3.33
N GLY A 90 -24.23 11.21 -3.52
CA GLY A 90 -24.85 11.21 -4.85
C GLY A 90 -26.33 10.90 -4.79
N PRO A 91 -27.06 11.03 -5.92
CA PRO A 91 -28.45 10.65 -6.01
C PRO A 91 -28.63 9.13 -6.06
N VAL A 92 -29.69 8.64 -5.44
CA VAL A 92 -30.16 7.26 -5.51
C VAL A 92 -31.67 7.27 -5.84
N VAL A 93 -32.09 6.41 -6.74
CA VAL A 93 -33.50 6.18 -7.06
C VAL A 93 -34.03 5.08 -6.14
N ILE A 94 -35.05 5.39 -5.38
CA ILE A 94 -35.76 4.48 -4.49
C ILE A 94 -37.10 4.11 -5.12
N THR A 95 -37.44 2.82 -5.10
CA THR A 95 -38.71 2.31 -5.59
C THR A 95 -39.55 1.77 -4.43
N GLY A 96 -40.86 1.94 -4.48
CA GLY A 96 -41.75 1.45 -3.43
C GLY A 96 -43.22 1.86 -3.64
N ALA A 97 -44.04 1.62 -2.66
CA ALA A 97 -45.46 1.97 -2.73
C ALA A 97 -45.67 3.50 -2.70
N PRO A 98 -46.55 4.05 -3.58
CA PRO A 98 -46.86 5.48 -3.59
C PRO A 98 -47.28 5.99 -2.21
N GLY A 99 -46.86 7.21 -1.86
CA GLY A 99 -47.20 7.86 -0.60
C GLY A 99 -46.36 7.41 0.61
N LYS A 100 -45.45 6.45 0.47
CA LYS A 100 -44.49 6.10 1.53
C LYS A 100 -43.41 7.14 1.64
N THR A 101 -43.04 7.49 2.88
CA THR A 101 -41.98 8.46 3.18
C THR A 101 -40.81 7.77 3.84
N LEU A 102 -39.63 8.05 3.33
CA LEU A 102 -38.35 7.66 3.91
C LEU A 102 -37.74 8.89 4.62
N PRO A 103 -37.52 8.84 5.95
CA PRO A 103 -37.00 9.99 6.68
C PRO A 103 -35.48 10.21 6.36
N ALA A 104 -35.03 11.44 6.59
CA ALA A 104 -33.62 11.77 6.58
C ALA A 104 -32.85 10.92 7.61
N GLY A 105 -31.64 10.46 7.22
CA GLY A 105 -30.82 9.58 8.06
C GLY A 105 -31.18 8.10 7.96
N ALA A 106 -32.17 7.71 7.14
CA ALA A 106 -32.45 6.29 6.91
C ALA A 106 -31.30 5.61 6.22
N GLU A 107 -30.83 4.46 6.79
CA GLU A 107 -29.72 3.69 6.25
C GLU A 107 -30.19 2.76 5.14
N ILE A 108 -29.55 2.87 3.98
CA ILE A 108 -29.77 2.00 2.82
C ILE A 108 -28.49 1.18 2.63
N ARG A 109 -28.63 -0.14 2.58
CA ARG A 109 -27.52 -1.06 2.38
C ARG A 109 -27.54 -1.63 0.97
N GLY A 110 -26.49 -1.38 0.23
CA GLY A 110 -26.23 -1.99 -1.08
C GLY A 110 -25.09 -3.00 -1.00
N GLU A 111 -24.70 -3.55 -2.15
CA GLU A 111 -23.56 -4.48 -2.23
C GLU A 111 -22.26 -3.78 -1.80
N GLY A 112 -21.87 -3.99 -0.53
CA GLY A 112 -20.61 -3.50 0.04
C GLY A 112 -20.59 -2.03 0.46
N VAL A 113 -21.66 -1.27 0.27
CA VAL A 113 -21.74 0.15 0.67
C VAL A 113 -23.01 0.42 1.48
N SER A 114 -22.85 1.08 2.63
CA SER A 114 -23.96 1.61 3.43
C SER A 114 -24.01 3.12 3.24
N VAL A 115 -25.20 3.61 2.91
CA VAL A 115 -25.47 5.04 2.71
C VAL A 115 -26.66 5.49 3.56
N ALA A 116 -26.68 6.76 3.95
CA ALA A 116 -27.81 7.36 4.67
C ALA A 116 -28.41 8.47 3.82
N THR A 117 -29.74 8.59 3.85
CA THR A 117 -30.47 9.68 3.20
C THR A 117 -30.13 11.02 3.84
N THR A 118 -29.97 12.07 3.03
CA THR A 118 -29.66 13.42 3.54
C THR A 118 -30.92 14.26 3.79
N ALA A 119 -32.05 13.86 3.23
CA ALA A 119 -33.33 14.54 3.37
C ALA A 119 -34.50 13.54 3.37
N ASP A 120 -35.69 13.98 3.84
CA ASP A 120 -36.88 13.20 3.73
C ASP A 120 -37.27 13.04 2.26
N CYS A 121 -37.73 11.85 1.89
CA CYS A 121 -38.13 11.53 0.53
C CYS A 121 -39.45 10.79 0.54
N THR A 122 -40.44 11.28 -0.23
CA THR A 122 -41.75 10.62 -0.39
C THR A 122 -41.86 10.03 -1.80
N ILE A 123 -42.25 8.78 -1.88
CA ILE A 123 -42.45 8.07 -3.15
C ILE A 123 -43.65 8.64 -3.87
N GLY A 124 -43.44 9.12 -5.09
CA GLY A 124 -44.49 9.67 -5.95
C GLY A 124 -45.43 8.60 -6.51
N ASP A 125 -46.47 9.05 -7.23
CA ASP A 125 -47.50 8.19 -7.85
C ASP A 125 -46.88 7.21 -8.88
N GLU A 126 -45.72 7.52 -9.43
CA GLU A 126 -44.97 6.64 -10.34
C GLU A 126 -44.25 5.48 -9.64
N GLY A 127 -44.36 5.38 -8.30
CA GLY A 127 -43.70 4.34 -7.51
C GLY A 127 -42.18 4.50 -7.36
N SER A 128 -41.64 5.68 -7.69
CA SER A 128 -40.23 6.00 -7.56
C SER A 128 -39.99 7.40 -7.00
N ALA A 129 -38.82 7.59 -6.36
CA ALA A 129 -38.35 8.90 -5.91
C ALA A 129 -36.84 8.96 -5.93
N GLU A 130 -36.31 10.13 -6.24
CA GLU A 130 -34.85 10.38 -6.18
C GLU A 130 -34.52 11.10 -4.87
N VAL A 131 -33.50 10.60 -4.16
CA VAL A 131 -33.00 11.20 -2.93
C VAL A 131 -31.47 11.23 -2.94
N THR A 132 -30.90 12.32 -2.42
CA THR A 132 -29.46 12.39 -2.21
C THR A 132 -29.07 11.60 -0.96
N VAL A 133 -28.09 10.75 -1.11
CA VAL A 133 -27.54 9.95 -0.02
C VAL A 133 -26.05 10.29 0.21
N LYS A 134 -25.60 9.96 1.41
CA LYS A 134 -24.19 10.09 1.79
C LYS A 134 -23.72 8.78 2.41
N SER A 135 -22.53 8.33 2.03
CA SER A 135 -21.95 7.11 2.60
C SER A 135 -21.67 7.26 4.10
N THR A 136 -21.94 6.22 4.87
CA THR A 136 -21.62 6.15 6.30
C THR A 136 -20.13 5.93 6.55
N ALA A 137 -19.41 5.35 5.58
CA ALA A 137 -17.96 5.18 5.60
C ALA A 137 -17.26 6.23 4.71
N THR A 138 -15.96 6.40 4.91
CA THR A 138 -15.14 7.32 4.13
C THR A 138 -14.14 6.54 3.26
N GLY A 139 -13.77 7.09 2.11
CA GLY A 139 -12.73 6.54 1.25
C GLY A 139 -13.24 6.11 -0.13
N ALA A 140 -12.31 5.80 -1.02
CA ALA A 140 -12.61 5.46 -2.41
C ALA A 140 -13.48 4.19 -2.55
N GLN A 141 -13.43 3.27 -1.58
CA GLN A 141 -14.27 2.07 -1.54
C GLN A 141 -15.76 2.38 -1.40
N THR A 142 -16.13 3.61 -1.04
CA THR A 142 -17.52 4.03 -0.93
C THR A 142 -18.09 4.62 -2.23
N ASN A 143 -17.28 4.71 -3.27
CA ASN A 143 -17.73 5.19 -4.58
C ASN A 143 -18.41 4.03 -5.32
N ALA A 144 -19.70 4.15 -5.54
CA ALA A 144 -20.41 3.24 -6.44
C ALA A 144 -20.14 3.65 -7.90
N SER A 145 -19.82 2.67 -8.74
CA SER A 145 -19.60 2.87 -10.18
C SER A 145 -20.90 2.77 -11.01
N THR A 146 -22.01 2.38 -10.41
CA THR A 146 -23.29 2.11 -11.08
C THR A 146 -24.43 2.71 -10.27
N THR A 147 -25.50 3.13 -10.95
CA THR A 147 -26.78 3.51 -10.31
C THR A 147 -27.30 2.34 -9.51
N GLN A 148 -27.40 2.47 -8.20
CA GLN A 148 -27.95 1.43 -7.34
C GLN A 148 -29.43 1.73 -7.10
N THR A 149 -30.27 0.70 -7.25
CA THR A 149 -31.69 0.78 -6.98
C THR A 149 -31.99 0.10 -5.64
N ALA A 150 -32.59 0.81 -4.72
CA ALA A 150 -33.07 0.26 -3.46
C ALA A 150 -34.57 0.07 -3.51
N THR A 151 -35.10 -1.06 -2.99
CA THR A 151 -36.54 -1.34 -2.86
C THR A 151 -36.92 -1.26 -1.38
N LEU A 152 -38.00 -0.53 -1.10
CA LEU A 152 -38.62 -0.38 0.23
C LEU A 152 -39.73 -1.40 0.42
#